data_04219f7e50c43480f79464be321642d0
#
_entry.id   04219f7e50c43480f79464be321642d0
#
_cell.length_a   1.000
_cell.length_b   1.000
_cell.length_c   1.000
_cell.angle_alpha   90.00
_cell.angle_beta   90.00
_cell.angle_gamma   90.00
#
_symmetry.space_group_name_H-M   'P 1'
#
loop_
_entity.id
_entity.type
_entity.pdbx_description
1 polymer ?
#
loop_
_entity_poly.entity_id
_entity_poly.type
_entity_poly.pdbx_seq_one_letter_code
_entity_poly.pdbx_strand_id
1 'polypeptide(L)'
;MAVLFFGSMGIFPLTQAFLRLLGRPGKVSPQNGLWPLGTQTAFIVPINFLLVGAVVMHKPDWFYPAAMIVVGAHNLPFLTLYGMKMFAFLAGILVAAGAGLALYGPPVFGLGGWFTAIMLFLFAFIGRQLVLQEEKKLHP
;
A
#
# COMPACT_ATOMS: atom_id res chain seq x y z
N MET A 1 14.26 -9.35 -1.15
CA MET A 1 13.19 -9.83 -0.27
C MET A 1 13.30 -9.33 1.16
N ALA A 2 14.40 -9.55 1.88
CA ALA A 2 14.55 -9.10 3.27
C ALA A 2 14.24 -7.59 3.46
N VAL A 3 14.76 -6.73 2.59
CA VAL A 3 14.55 -5.27 2.65
C VAL A 3 13.06 -4.91 2.54
N LEU A 4 12.30 -5.55 1.66
CA LEU A 4 10.85 -5.28 1.52
C LEU A 4 10.06 -5.84 2.71
N PHE A 5 10.43 -7.03 3.20
CA PHE A 5 9.80 -7.61 4.37
C PHE A 5 10.01 -6.76 5.63
N PHE A 6 11.26 -6.50 5.98
CA PHE A 6 11.60 -5.67 7.14
C PHE A 6 11.19 -4.20 6.94
N GLY A 7 11.27 -3.69 5.70
CA GLY A 7 10.79 -2.36 5.35
C GLY A 7 9.30 -2.20 5.59
N SER A 8 8.49 -3.18 5.18
CA SER A 8 7.03 -3.14 5.42
C SER A 8 6.67 -3.16 6.91
N MET A 9 7.41 -3.92 7.72
CA MET A 9 7.24 -3.91 9.19
C MET A 9 7.67 -2.57 9.81
N GLY A 10 8.66 -1.90 9.21
CA GLY A 10 9.17 -0.60 9.67
C GLY A 10 8.28 0.59 9.35
N ILE A 11 7.37 0.49 8.37
CA ILE A 11 6.53 1.61 7.92
C ILE A 11 5.75 2.22 9.08
N PHE A 12 5.07 1.40 9.89
CA PHE A 12 4.25 1.89 10.99
C PHE A 12 5.07 2.62 12.06
N PRO A 13 6.13 2.03 12.66
CA PRO A 13 6.91 2.73 13.66
C PRO A 13 7.64 3.96 13.12
N LEU A 14 8.14 3.92 11.88
CA LEU A 14 8.75 5.09 11.24
C LEU A 14 7.74 6.22 11.03
N THR A 15 6.53 5.91 10.56
CA THR A 15 5.47 6.91 10.41
C THR A 15 5.13 7.55 11.75
N GLN A 16 5.02 6.78 12.83
CA GLN A 16 4.78 7.30 14.18
C GLN A 16 5.92 8.21 14.66
N ALA A 17 7.17 7.84 14.39
CA ALA A 17 8.33 8.66 14.72
C ALA A 17 8.30 9.99 13.95
N PHE A 18 8.02 9.96 12.64
CA PHE A 18 7.92 11.15 11.82
C PHE A 18 6.76 12.08 12.24
N LEU A 19 5.59 11.53 12.55
CA LEU A 19 4.46 12.34 13.05
C LEU A 19 4.83 13.05 14.35
N ARG A 20 5.51 12.37 15.27
CA ARG A 20 6.00 13.00 16.52
C ARG A 20 7.01 14.11 16.25
N LEU A 21 7.97 13.90 15.35
CA LEU A 21 8.95 14.91 14.96
C LEU A 21 8.30 16.14 14.33
N LEU A 22 7.18 15.95 13.62
CA LEU A 22 6.40 17.03 13.02
C LEU A 22 5.40 17.69 13.98
N GLY A 23 5.40 17.31 15.27
CA GLY A 23 4.48 17.84 16.29
C GLY A 23 3.02 17.43 16.08
N ARG A 24 2.76 16.41 15.24
CA ARG A 24 1.39 15.90 15.00
C ARG A 24 1.07 14.74 15.96
N PRO A 25 -0.20 14.60 16.41
CA PRO A 25 -0.58 13.48 17.26
C PRO A 25 -0.37 12.16 16.52
N GLY A 26 0.60 11.37 16.98
CA GLY A 26 0.91 10.05 16.42
C GLY A 26 -0.07 8.94 16.85
N LYS A 27 -1.02 9.24 17.75
CA LYS A 27 -2.01 8.27 18.24
C LYS A 27 -3.39 8.66 17.73
N VAL A 28 -4.07 7.69 17.12
CA VAL A 28 -5.51 7.80 16.81
C VAL A 28 -6.27 7.69 18.13
N SER A 29 -7.38 8.45 18.27
CA SER A 29 -8.23 8.38 19.45
C SER A 29 -8.67 6.93 19.72
N PRO A 30 -8.59 6.44 20.96
CA PRO A 30 -9.09 5.10 21.34
C PRO A 30 -10.57 4.89 21.04
N GLN A 31 -11.33 5.99 20.92
CA GLN A 31 -12.77 5.99 20.61
C GLN A 31 -13.05 5.86 19.11
N ASN A 32 -12.02 5.87 18.24
CA ASN A 32 -12.21 5.64 16.82
C ASN A 32 -12.48 4.16 16.57
N GLY A 33 -13.74 3.81 16.25
CA GLY A 33 -14.17 2.44 15.97
C GLY A 33 -13.47 1.78 14.76
N LEU A 34 -12.78 2.54 13.92
CA LEU A 34 -12.02 2.03 12.78
C LEU A 34 -10.55 1.68 13.14
N TRP A 35 -10.11 1.98 14.36
CA TRP A 35 -8.74 1.68 14.81
C TRP A 35 -8.36 0.20 14.69
N PRO A 36 -9.21 -0.77 15.12
CA PRO A 36 -8.88 -2.19 14.97
C PRO A 36 -8.69 -2.59 13.50
N LEU A 37 -9.52 -2.07 12.58
CA LEU A 37 -9.40 -2.32 11.14
C LEU A 37 -8.07 -1.77 10.60
N GLY A 38 -7.68 -0.55 10.99
CA GLY A 38 -6.40 0.04 10.60
C GLY A 38 -5.21 -0.80 11.07
N THR A 39 -5.26 -1.28 12.30
CA THR A 39 -4.20 -2.15 12.86
C THR A 39 -4.12 -3.49 12.13
N GLN A 40 -5.26 -4.15 11.88
CA GLN A 40 -5.30 -5.40 11.12
C GLN A 40 -4.76 -5.22 9.70
N THR A 41 -5.16 -4.14 9.04
CA THR A 41 -4.69 -3.80 7.70
C THR A 41 -3.17 -3.66 7.65
N ALA A 42 -2.53 -3.09 8.67
CA ALA A 42 -1.08 -2.94 8.71
C ALA A 42 -0.32 -4.29 8.70
N PHE A 43 -0.93 -5.37 9.19
CA PHE A 43 -0.33 -6.70 9.20
C PHE A 43 -0.59 -7.52 7.93
N ILE A 44 -1.53 -7.12 7.08
CA ILE A 44 -1.87 -7.84 5.84
C ILE A 44 -0.63 -7.97 4.93
N VAL A 45 0.11 -6.89 4.72
CA VAL A 45 1.27 -6.88 3.82
C VAL A 45 2.38 -7.82 4.31
N PRO A 46 2.92 -7.68 5.54
CA PRO A 46 4.00 -8.56 5.99
C PRO A 46 3.58 -10.03 6.02
N ILE A 47 2.35 -10.37 6.39
CA ILE A 47 1.85 -11.76 6.38
C ILE A 47 1.82 -12.30 4.94
N ASN A 48 1.26 -11.54 3.99
CA ASN A 48 1.18 -12.00 2.60
C ASN A 48 2.55 -12.05 1.91
N PHE A 49 3.57 -11.30 2.39
CA PHE A 49 4.93 -11.45 1.87
C PHE A 49 5.55 -12.83 2.17
N LEU A 50 5.07 -13.55 3.16
CA LEU A 50 5.45 -14.96 3.37
C LEU A 50 4.96 -15.83 2.19
N LEU A 51 3.74 -15.58 1.72
CA LEU A 51 3.20 -16.26 0.54
C LEU A 51 3.97 -15.87 -0.73
N VAL A 52 4.27 -14.59 -0.92
CA VAL A 52 5.14 -14.12 -2.01
C VAL A 52 6.49 -14.84 -1.96
N GLY A 53 7.05 -15.02 -0.76
CA GLY A 53 8.28 -15.81 -0.56
C GLY A 53 8.17 -17.23 -1.09
N ALA A 54 7.12 -17.94 -0.74
CA ALA A 54 6.88 -19.30 -1.21
C ALA A 54 6.73 -19.37 -2.74
N VAL A 55 6.01 -18.42 -3.35
CA VAL A 55 5.87 -18.32 -4.82
C VAL A 55 7.23 -18.13 -5.49
N VAL A 56 8.05 -17.24 -4.96
CA VAL A 56 9.37 -16.89 -5.53
C VAL A 56 10.37 -18.06 -5.46
N MET A 57 10.25 -18.93 -4.47
CA MET A 57 11.07 -20.16 -4.42
C MET A 57 10.87 -21.06 -5.64
N HIS A 58 9.70 -21.01 -6.28
CA HIS A 58 9.37 -21.80 -7.46
C HIS A 58 9.50 -21.00 -8.77
N LYS A 59 9.15 -19.69 -8.72
CA LYS A 59 9.19 -18.77 -9.87
C LYS A 59 9.73 -17.41 -9.44
N PRO A 60 11.04 -17.17 -9.49
CA PRO A 60 11.67 -15.91 -9.08
C PRO A 60 11.10 -14.69 -9.81
N ASP A 61 10.75 -14.81 -11.09
CA ASP A 61 10.20 -13.72 -11.90
C ASP A 61 8.81 -13.25 -11.44
N TRP A 62 8.12 -14.05 -10.64
CA TRP A 62 6.81 -13.70 -10.09
C TRP A 62 6.87 -12.84 -8.84
N PHE A 63 8.06 -12.47 -8.38
CA PHE A 63 8.22 -11.63 -7.20
C PHE A 63 7.43 -10.33 -7.29
N TYR A 64 7.72 -9.51 -8.31
CA TYR A 64 7.03 -8.22 -8.48
C TYR A 64 5.56 -8.37 -8.84
N PRO A 65 5.14 -9.24 -9.76
CA PRO A 65 3.74 -9.52 -10.00
C PRO A 65 2.96 -9.89 -8.74
N ALA A 66 3.47 -10.82 -7.93
CA ALA A 66 2.82 -11.23 -6.69
C ALA A 66 2.81 -10.09 -5.64
N ALA A 67 3.91 -9.35 -5.51
CA ALA A 67 3.99 -8.19 -4.63
C ALA A 67 2.98 -7.10 -5.04
N MET A 68 2.79 -6.85 -6.34
CA MET A 68 1.79 -5.91 -6.87
C MET A 68 0.37 -6.30 -6.47
N ILE A 69 0.03 -7.59 -6.58
CA ILE A 69 -1.29 -8.09 -6.17
C ILE A 69 -1.49 -7.88 -4.67
N VAL A 70 -0.49 -8.22 -3.86
CA VAL A 70 -0.56 -8.04 -2.39
C VAL A 70 -0.71 -6.57 -2.02
N VAL A 71 0.11 -5.68 -2.57
CA VAL A 71 0.05 -4.23 -2.32
C VAL A 71 -1.27 -3.66 -2.83
N GLY A 72 -1.74 -4.09 -4.00
CA GLY A 72 -3.03 -3.70 -4.54
C GLY A 72 -4.18 -4.09 -3.59
N ALA A 73 -4.26 -5.35 -3.21
CA ALA A 73 -5.29 -5.84 -2.29
C ALA A 73 -5.25 -5.14 -0.93
N HIS A 74 -4.06 -4.80 -0.43
CA HIS A 74 -3.88 -4.04 0.82
C HIS A 74 -4.51 -2.64 0.77
N ASN A 75 -4.67 -2.05 -0.40
CA ASN A 75 -5.31 -0.74 -0.54
C ASN A 75 -6.85 -0.78 -0.42
N LEU A 76 -7.49 -1.95 -0.55
CA LEU A 76 -8.96 -2.05 -0.46
C LEU A 76 -9.54 -1.63 0.90
N PRO A 77 -9.00 -2.03 2.06
CA PRO A 77 -9.48 -1.55 3.36
C PRO A 77 -9.42 -0.03 3.53
N PHE A 78 -8.52 0.66 2.84
CA PHE A 78 -8.42 2.12 2.92
C PHE A 78 -9.61 2.84 2.27
N LEU A 79 -10.33 2.17 1.37
CA LEU A 79 -11.62 2.65 0.86
C LEU A 79 -12.60 2.92 2.01
N THR A 80 -12.68 1.99 2.97
CA THR A 80 -13.55 2.10 4.14
C THR A 80 -12.96 3.01 5.22
N LEU A 81 -11.63 2.91 5.45
CA LEU A 81 -10.94 3.69 6.48
C LEU A 81 -10.95 5.20 6.21
N TYR A 82 -10.76 5.58 4.95
CA TYR A 82 -10.65 6.99 4.53
C TYR A 82 -11.86 7.47 3.72
N GLY A 83 -12.78 6.58 3.32
CA GLY A 83 -13.92 6.91 2.47
C GLY A 83 -13.54 7.33 1.03
N MET A 84 -12.28 7.19 0.63
CA MET A 84 -11.76 7.69 -0.64
C MET A 84 -11.75 6.60 -1.71
N LYS A 85 -12.60 6.73 -2.73
CA LYS A 85 -12.73 5.78 -3.85
C LYS A 85 -11.44 5.57 -4.64
N MET A 86 -10.48 6.51 -4.57
CA MET A 86 -9.19 6.38 -5.23
C MET A 86 -8.42 5.12 -4.81
N PHE A 87 -8.55 4.66 -3.56
CA PHE A 87 -7.89 3.45 -3.10
C PHE A 87 -8.40 2.19 -3.78
N ALA A 88 -9.71 2.12 -4.10
CA ALA A 88 -10.26 1.02 -4.88
C ALA A 88 -9.73 1.01 -6.32
N PHE A 89 -9.57 2.21 -6.91
CA PHE A 89 -9.02 2.34 -8.26
C PHE A 89 -7.54 1.94 -8.32
N LEU A 90 -6.73 2.40 -7.35
CA LEU A 90 -5.33 1.99 -7.21
C LEU A 90 -5.21 0.46 -7.01
N ALA A 91 -6.04 -0.10 -6.14
CA ALA A 91 -6.08 -1.55 -5.90
C ALA A 91 -6.37 -2.31 -7.19
N GLY A 92 -7.41 -1.91 -7.93
CA GLY A 92 -7.79 -2.53 -9.20
C GLY A 92 -6.66 -2.51 -10.24
N ILE A 93 -6.00 -1.35 -10.41
CA ILE A 93 -4.87 -1.21 -11.34
C ILE A 93 -3.71 -2.14 -10.94
N LEU A 94 -3.30 -2.12 -9.67
CA LEU A 94 -2.16 -2.92 -9.22
C LEU A 94 -2.44 -4.43 -9.30
N VAL A 95 -3.65 -4.87 -8.91
CA VAL A 95 -4.05 -6.28 -8.99
C VAL A 95 -4.12 -6.74 -10.45
N ALA A 96 -4.78 -5.97 -11.32
CA ALA A 96 -4.90 -6.32 -12.73
C ALA A 96 -3.54 -6.32 -13.45
N ALA A 97 -2.71 -5.31 -13.19
CA ALA A 97 -1.36 -5.24 -13.77
C ALA A 97 -0.46 -6.37 -13.23
N GLY A 98 -0.53 -6.68 -11.94
CA GLY A 98 0.23 -7.79 -11.35
C GLY A 98 -0.18 -9.14 -11.95
N ALA A 99 -1.48 -9.40 -12.06
CA ALA A 99 -1.99 -10.61 -12.70
C ALA A 99 -1.62 -10.67 -14.19
N GLY A 100 -1.75 -9.57 -14.91
CA GLY A 100 -1.35 -9.47 -16.33
C GLY A 100 0.13 -9.74 -16.54
N LEU A 101 1.00 -9.18 -15.70
CA LEU A 101 2.45 -9.44 -15.75
C LEU A 101 2.80 -10.89 -15.40
N ALA A 102 2.10 -11.49 -14.42
CA ALA A 102 2.34 -12.89 -14.06
C ALA A 102 1.98 -13.86 -15.18
N LEU A 103 0.88 -13.60 -15.90
CA LEU A 103 0.33 -14.51 -16.90
C LEU A 103 0.90 -14.27 -18.31
N TYR A 104 1.14 -13.01 -18.67
CA TYR A 104 1.45 -12.62 -20.04
C TYR A 104 2.68 -11.71 -20.15
N GLY A 105 3.26 -11.31 -19.01
CA GLY A 105 4.35 -10.34 -19.00
C GLY A 105 5.66 -10.90 -19.53
N PRO A 106 6.54 -10.05 -20.08
CA PRO A 106 7.88 -10.45 -20.43
C PRO A 106 8.69 -10.77 -19.16
N PRO A 107 9.68 -11.65 -19.23
CA PRO A 107 10.52 -12.03 -18.08
C PRO A 107 11.53 -10.94 -17.73
N VAL A 108 11.03 -9.71 -17.51
CA VAL A 108 11.83 -8.55 -17.09
C VAL A 108 11.60 -8.32 -15.61
N PHE A 109 12.52 -8.80 -14.79
CA PHE A 109 12.41 -8.86 -13.33
C PHE A 109 11.99 -7.52 -12.68
N GLY A 110 12.55 -6.38 -13.11
CA GLY A 110 12.29 -5.08 -12.48
C GLY A 110 11.00 -4.36 -12.93
N LEU A 111 10.32 -4.82 -13.99
CA LEU A 111 9.25 -4.07 -14.65
C LEU A 111 8.07 -3.80 -13.70
N GLY A 112 7.61 -4.82 -12.98
CA GLY A 112 6.52 -4.68 -12.02
C GLY A 112 6.88 -3.76 -10.84
N GLY A 113 8.14 -3.78 -10.40
CA GLY A 113 8.62 -2.89 -9.33
C GLY A 113 8.57 -1.42 -9.74
N TRP A 114 9.09 -1.09 -10.92
CA TRP A 114 9.04 0.28 -11.45
C TRP A 114 7.61 0.75 -11.68
N PHE A 115 6.76 -0.09 -12.28
CA PHE A 115 5.35 0.24 -12.48
C PHE A 115 4.66 0.54 -11.14
N THR A 116 4.85 -0.29 -10.13
CA THR A 116 4.28 -0.09 -8.80
C THR A 116 4.77 1.21 -8.17
N ALA A 117 6.07 1.48 -8.22
CA ALA A 117 6.65 2.69 -7.65
C ALA A 117 6.06 3.95 -8.29
N ILE A 118 5.95 3.98 -9.62
CA ILE A 118 5.35 5.11 -10.36
C ILE A 118 3.87 5.27 -9.97
N MET A 119 3.10 4.19 -9.95
CA MET A 119 1.68 4.25 -9.58
C MET A 119 1.49 4.78 -8.15
N LEU A 120 2.20 4.24 -7.18
CA LEU A 120 2.12 4.70 -5.79
C LEU A 120 2.52 6.18 -5.64
N PHE A 121 3.55 6.60 -6.36
CA PHE A 121 3.99 8.00 -6.34
C PHE A 121 2.92 8.94 -6.91
N LEU A 122 2.37 8.60 -8.09
CA LEU A 122 1.29 9.39 -8.70
C LEU A 122 0.05 9.47 -7.79
N PHE A 123 -0.35 8.34 -7.21
CA PHE A 123 -1.50 8.30 -6.30
C PHE A 123 -1.24 9.04 -4.99
N ALA A 124 -0.01 9.09 -4.49
CA ALA A 124 0.34 9.91 -3.33
C ALA A 124 0.12 11.41 -3.61
N PHE A 125 0.50 11.88 -4.80
CA PHE A 125 0.25 13.27 -5.22
C PHE A 125 -1.24 13.56 -5.39
N ILE A 126 -1.98 12.67 -6.06
CA ILE A 126 -3.43 12.82 -6.25
C ILE A 126 -4.13 12.85 -4.89
N GLY A 127 -3.79 11.92 -4.00
CA GLY A 127 -4.37 11.84 -2.65
C GLY A 127 -4.12 13.11 -1.84
N ARG A 128 -2.90 13.64 -1.89
CA ARG A 128 -2.57 14.91 -1.24
C ARG A 128 -3.42 16.06 -1.76
N GLN A 129 -3.61 16.16 -3.08
CA GLN A 129 -4.43 17.21 -3.68
C GLN A 129 -5.90 17.11 -3.26
N LEU A 130 -6.45 15.88 -3.22
CA LEU A 130 -7.83 15.66 -2.80
C LEU A 130 -8.04 16.08 -1.33
N VAL A 131 -7.14 15.69 -0.43
CA VAL A 131 -7.22 16.08 0.99
C VAL A 131 -7.16 17.60 1.15
N LEU A 132 -6.23 18.27 0.47
CA LEU A 132 -6.11 19.73 0.53
C LEU A 132 -7.36 20.46 -0.01
N GLN A 133 -8.04 19.86 -1.00
CA GLN A 133 -9.31 20.42 -1.51
C GLN A 133 -10.45 20.24 -0.51
N GLU A 134 -10.51 19.12 0.21
CA GLU A 134 -11.51 18.88 1.24
C GLU A 134 -11.31 19.80 2.45
N GLU A 135 -10.07 19.97 2.91
CA GLU A 135 -9.73 20.90 4.00
C GLU A 135 -10.17 22.35 3.67
N LYS A 136 -9.95 22.81 2.42
CA LYS A 136 -10.38 24.13 1.98
C LYS A 136 -11.91 24.32 1.94
N LYS A 137 -12.68 23.24 1.77
CA LYS A 137 -14.16 23.29 1.80
C LYS A 137 -14.71 23.33 3.21
N LEU A 138 -13.97 22.79 4.18
CA LEU A 138 -14.39 22.74 5.58
C LEU A 138 -14.02 24.02 6.36
N HIS A 139 -13.03 24.78 5.87
CA HIS A 139 -12.57 26.05 6.46
C HIS A 139 -12.54 27.13 5.37
N PRO A 140 -13.73 27.64 4.96
CA PRO A 140 -13.83 28.71 3.96
C PRO A 140 -13.33 30.07 4.48
#